data_af7f6be5ffcbc40e61eeb07ab7325737
#
_entry.id   af7f6be5ffcbc40e61eeb07ab7325737
#
_cell.length_a   1.000
_cell.length_b   1.000
_cell.length_c   1.000
_cell.angle_alpha   90.00
_cell.angle_beta   90.00
_cell.angle_gamma   90.00
#
_symmetry.space_group_name_H-M   'P 1'
#
loop_
_entity.id
_entity.type
_entity.pdbx_description
1 polymer ?
#
loop_
_entity_poly.entity_id
_entity_poly.type
_entity_poly.pdbx_seq_one_letter_code
_entity_poly.pdbx_strand_id
1 'polypeptide(L)'
;MMETQNVKDTVRQIFTEYLTANGHRKTPERYAILDTIYSIDGHFDIDMLYSRMMDQENFRVSRATLYNTIILLINARLVIKHQFGTSSQYEKSYNRETHHHQICTQCGRVTEFQNEELQHAIENTKLSRFQLSHYSLYIYGVCSKLSLIHISEPTRHAQ
;
A
#
# COMPACT_ATOMS: atom_id res chain seq x y z
N MET A 1 -22.90 1.12 -1.43
CA MET A 1 -22.89 -0.33 -1.10
C MET A 1 -22.79 -1.25 -2.31
N MET A 2 -23.38 -0.96 -3.47
CA MET A 2 -23.27 -1.80 -4.68
C MET A 2 -21.87 -1.78 -5.33
N GLU A 3 -21.16 -0.66 -5.32
CA GLU A 3 -19.80 -0.55 -5.89
C GLU A 3 -18.76 -1.39 -5.12
N THR A 4 -18.83 -1.40 -3.81
CA THR A 4 -17.88 -2.15 -2.97
C THR A 4 -18.02 -3.66 -3.15
N GLN A 5 -19.24 -4.17 -3.37
CA GLN A 5 -19.47 -5.58 -3.63
C GLN A 5 -18.92 -5.98 -5.01
N ASN A 6 -19.13 -5.16 -6.03
CA ASN A 6 -18.61 -5.39 -7.38
C ASN A 6 -17.07 -5.45 -7.39
N VAL A 7 -16.39 -4.57 -6.63
CA VAL A 7 -14.93 -4.59 -6.49
C VAL A 7 -14.46 -5.90 -5.86
N LYS A 8 -15.11 -6.35 -4.78
CA LYS A 8 -14.74 -7.62 -4.11
C LYS A 8 -14.88 -8.83 -5.03
N ASP A 9 -15.96 -8.91 -5.79
CA ASP A 9 -16.19 -10.00 -6.73
C ASP A 9 -15.15 -10.00 -7.85
N THR A 10 -14.82 -8.81 -8.38
CA THR A 10 -13.81 -8.65 -9.44
C THR A 10 -12.41 -9.05 -8.95
N VAL A 11 -11.97 -8.59 -7.77
CA VAL A 11 -10.64 -8.95 -7.25
C VAL A 11 -10.53 -10.41 -6.88
N ARG A 12 -11.62 -11.04 -6.43
CA ARG A 12 -11.69 -12.49 -6.21
C ARG A 12 -11.53 -13.26 -7.52
N GLN A 13 -12.14 -12.80 -8.58
CA GLN A 13 -11.99 -13.39 -9.91
C GLN A 13 -10.54 -13.29 -10.41
N ILE A 14 -9.95 -12.07 -10.39
CA ILE A 14 -8.56 -11.84 -10.78
C ILE A 14 -7.61 -12.74 -9.99
N PHE A 15 -7.79 -12.83 -8.67
CA PHE A 15 -6.95 -13.68 -7.84
C PHE A 15 -7.13 -15.16 -8.15
N THR A 16 -8.35 -15.61 -8.42
CA THR A 16 -8.64 -16.99 -8.82
C THR A 16 -7.96 -17.36 -10.13
N GLU A 17 -8.02 -16.48 -11.13
CA GLU A 17 -7.36 -16.65 -12.40
C GLU A 17 -5.83 -16.71 -12.23
N TYR A 18 -5.26 -15.80 -11.44
CA TYR A 18 -3.83 -15.80 -11.12
C TYR A 18 -3.39 -17.11 -10.45
N LEU A 19 -4.11 -17.54 -9.40
CA LEU A 19 -3.79 -18.79 -8.69
C LEU A 19 -3.86 -20.00 -9.62
N THR A 20 -4.86 -20.06 -10.50
CA THR A 20 -5.03 -21.15 -11.47
C THR A 20 -3.90 -21.17 -12.47
N ALA A 21 -3.60 -20.03 -13.09
CA ALA A 21 -2.55 -19.91 -14.11
C ALA A 21 -1.15 -20.26 -13.58
N ASN A 22 -0.90 -20.06 -12.28
CA ASN A 22 0.40 -20.30 -11.63
C ASN A 22 0.43 -21.60 -10.79
N GLY A 23 -0.57 -22.46 -10.87
CA GLY A 23 -0.61 -23.74 -10.17
C GLY A 23 -0.73 -23.64 -8.65
N HIS A 24 -1.22 -22.52 -8.14
CA HIS A 24 -1.40 -22.33 -6.70
C HIS A 24 -2.76 -22.83 -6.21
N ARG A 25 -2.77 -23.38 -4.98
CA ARG A 25 -4.02 -23.84 -4.36
C ARG A 25 -4.95 -22.67 -4.06
N LYS A 26 -6.24 -22.87 -4.34
CA LYS A 26 -7.33 -21.97 -3.96
C LYS A 26 -7.86 -22.37 -2.59
N THR A 27 -7.40 -21.72 -1.52
CA THR A 27 -7.79 -22.05 -0.15
C THR A 27 -8.68 -20.97 0.44
N PRO A 28 -9.62 -21.32 1.33
CA PRO A 28 -10.50 -20.35 1.99
C PRO A 28 -9.72 -19.23 2.70
N GLU A 29 -8.57 -19.56 3.32
CA GLU A 29 -7.73 -18.59 4.04
C GLU A 29 -7.20 -17.49 3.11
N ARG A 30 -6.81 -17.83 1.88
CA ARG A 30 -6.32 -16.86 0.91
C ARG A 30 -7.40 -15.87 0.50
N TYR A 31 -8.62 -16.34 0.32
CA TYR A 31 -9.75 -15.45 -0.01
C TYR A 31 -10.20 -14.63 1.20
N ALA A 32 -10.16 -15.17 2.40
CA ALA A 32 -10.45 -14.41 3.62
C ALA A 32 -9.43 -13.28 3.82
N ILE A 33 -8.13 -13.54 3.55
CA ILE A 33 -7.07 -12.52 3.59
C ILE A 33 -7.34 -11.44 2.54
N LEU A 34 -7.66 -11.81 1.30
CA LEU A 34 -8.02 -10.86 0.24
C LEU A 34 -9.20 -9.98 0.64
N ASP A 35 -10.29 -10.58 1.14
CA ASP A 35 -11.48 -9.84 1.56
C ASP A 35 -11.21 -8.88 2.71
N THR A 36 -10.38 -9.31 3.68
CA THR A 36 -9.96 -8.46 4.80
C THR A 36 -9.14 -7.28 4.31
N ILE A 37 -8.17 -7.50 3.42
CA ILE A 37 -7.36 -6.42 2.82
C ILE A 37 -8.27 -5.41 2.09
N TYR A 38 -9.22 -5.87 1.30
CA TYR A 38 -10.14 -4.99 0.56
C TYR A 38 -11.21 -4.32 1.43
N SER A 39 -11.28 -4.67 2.71
CA SER A 39 -12.07 -3.95 3.73
C SER A 39 -11.27 -2.89 4.50
N ILE A 40 -9.94 -2.84 4.31
CA ILE A 40 -9.06 -1.84 4.95
C ILE A 40 -9.01 -0.59 4.06
N ASP A 41 -9.17 0.58 4.67
CA ASP A 41 -8.92 1.85 4.00
C ASP A 41 -7.51 2.34 4.33
N GLY A 42 -6.79 2.81 3.28
CA GLY A 42 -5.42 3.27 3.39
C GLY A 42 -4.39 2.12 3.50
N HIS A 43 -3.28 2.42 4.16
CA HIS A 43 -2.16 1.50 4.32
C HIS A 43 -2.34 0.56 5.51
N PHE A 44 -1.75 -0.62 5.43
CA PHE A 44 -1.69 -1.59 6.52
C PHE A 44 -0.31 -2.25 6.57
N ASP A 45 0.05 -2.74 7.73
CA ASP A 45 1.17 -3.66 7.92
C ASP A 45 0.69 -5.09 8.24
N ILE A 46 1.64 -6.00 8.37
CA ILE A 46 1.33 -7.41 8.66
C ILE A 46 0.70 -7.58 10.04
N ASP A 47 1.11 -6.79 11.03
CA ASP A 47 0.61 -6.91 12.39
C ASP A 47 -0.83 -6.44 12.49
N MET A 48 -1.17 -5.33 11.83
CA MET A 48 -2.54 -4.84 11.70
C MET A 48 -3.44 -5.85 10.99
N LEU A 49 -2.97 -6.43 9.86
CA LEU A 49 -3.72 -7.43 9.12
C LEU A 49 -3.91 -8.70 9.95
N TYR A 50 -2.85 -9.17 10.64
CA TYR A 50 -2.92 -10.32 11.52
C TYR A 50 -3.94 -10.12 12.65
N SER A 51 -3.92 -8.96 13.32
CA SER A 51 -4.87 -8.63 14.36
C SER A 51 -6.31 -8.65 13.86
N ARG A 52 -6.57 -8.03 12.69
CA ARG A 52 -7.91 -8.05 12.09
C ARG A 52 -8.39 -9.47 11.75
N MET A 53 -7.50 -10.34 11.25
CA MET A 53 -7.84 -11.74 10.94
C MET A 53 -8.15 -12.54 12.21
N MET A 54 -7.44 -12.28 13.32
CA MET A 54 -7.67 -12.95 14.60
C MET A 54 -8.98 -12.54 15.26
N ASP A 55 -9.44 -11.31 15.05
CA ASP A 55 -10.72 -10.81 15.57
C ASP A 55 -11.93 -11.43 14.85
N GLN A 56 -11.73 -11.99 13.66
CA GLN A 56 -12.77 -12.73 12.93
C GLN A 56 -12.84 -14.16 13.46
N GLU A 57 -13.86 -14.48 14.24
CA GLU A 57 -14.04 -15.77 14.95
C GLU A 57 -13.90 -17.03 14.10
N ASN A 58 -14.00 -16.93 12.78
CA ASN A 58 -14.01 -18.07 11.86
C ASN A 58 -12.70 -18.28 11.09
N PHE A 59 -11.71 -17.37 11.20
CA PHE A 59 -10.49 -17.48 10.41
C PHE A 59 -9.23 -17.20 11.25
N ARG A 60 -8.62 -18.28 11.73
CA ARG A 60 -7.28 -18.25 12.33
C ARG A 60 -6.24 -18.59 11.28
N VAL A 61 -5.43 -17.62 10.90
CA VAL A 61 -4.34 -17.79 9.94
C VAL A 61 -2.99 -17.64 10.62
N SER A 62 -1.99 -18.38 10.15
CA SER A 62 -0.61 -18.19 10.61
C SER A 62 0.02 -16.95 9.94
N ARG A 63 1.01 -16.34 10.61
CA ARG A 63 1.79 -15.26 9.98
C ARG A 63 2.43 -15.69 8.66
N ALA A 64 2.92 -16.94 8.58
CA ALA A 64 3.47 -17.51 7.35
C ALA A 64 2.43 -17.54 6.22
N THR A 65 1.18 -17.89 6.53
CA THR A 65 0.09 -17.89 5.55
C THR A 65 -0.21 -16.47 5.05
N LEU A 66 -0.20 -15.46 5.95
CA LEU A 66 -0.36 -14.05 5.57
C LEU A 66 0.74 -13.61 4.62
N TYR A 67 2.02 -13.79 4.99
CA TYR A 67 3.15 -13.40 4.16
C TYR A 67 3.10 -14.05 2.77
N ASN A 68 2.89 -15.36 2.73
CA ASN A 68 2.79 -16.10 1.47
C ASN A 68 1.63 -15.61 0.60
N THR A 69 0.49 -15.31 1.20
CA THR A 69 -0.68 -14.80 0.45
C THR A 69 -0.46 -13.39 -0.05
N ILE A 70 0.15 -12.51 0.75
CA ILE A 70 0.47 -11.13 0.32
C ILE A 70 1.42 -11.14 -0.88
N ILE A 71 2.43 -12.03 -0.89
CA ILE A 71 3.32 -12.16 -2.05
C ILE A 71 2.54 -12.54 -3.31
N LEU A 72 1.59 -13.47 -3.20
CA LEU A 72 0.74 -13.86 -4.33
C LEU A 72 -0.15 -12.69 -4.79
N LEU A 73 -0.69 -11.91 -3.86
CA LEU A 73 -1.52 -10.74 -4.17
C LEU A 73 -0.71 -9.61 -4.81
N ILE A 74 0.55 -9.41 -4.41
CA ILE A 74 1.46 -8.47 -5.07
C ILE A 74 1.73 -8.92 -6.51
N ASN A 75 2.04 -10.19 -6.72
CA ASN A 75 2.28 -10.75 -8.04
C ASN A 75 1.04 -10.71 -8.94
N ALA A 76 -0.16 -10.87 -8.36
CA ALA A 76 -1.44 -10.68 -9.02
C ALA A 76 -1.81 -9.20 -9.26
N ARG A 77 -0.99 -8.24 -8.82
CA ARG A 77 -1.22 -6.79 -8.89
C ARG A 77 -2.50 -6.33 -8.15
N LEU A 78 -2.84 -7.03 -7.09
CA LEU A 78 -3.98 -6.69 -6.23
C LEU A 78 -3.55 -5.95 -4.96
N VAL A 79 -2.26 -6.01 -4.61
CA VAL A 79 -1.66 -5.31 -3.47
C VAL A 79 -0.35 -4.66 -3.92
N ILE A 80 -0.10 -3.46 -3.43
CA ILE A 80 1.17 -2.75 -3.59
C ILE A 80 1.92 -2.79 -2.27
N LYS A 81 3.23 -2.99 -2.34
CA LYS A 81 4.14 -2.89 -1.20
C LYS A 81 4.87 -1.56 -1.26
N HIS A 82 4.83 -0.80 -0.19
CA HIS A 82 5.60 0.42 0.01
C HIS A 82 6.69 0.19 1.05
N GLN A 83 7.84 0.81 0.84
CA GLN A 83 8.95 0.81 1.79
C GLN A 83 9.13 2.23 2.33
N PHE A 84 8.64 2.47 3.54
CA PHE A 84 8.77 3.76 4.23
C PHE A 84 9.88 3.66 5.29
N GLY A 85 11.12 3.99 4.90
CA GLY A 85 12.28 3.80 5.75
C GLY A 85 12.51 2.32 6.06
N THR A 86 12.46 1.92 7.33
CA THR A 86 12.61 0.53 7.79
C THR A 86 11.31 -0.26 7.80
N SER A 87 10.15 0.42 7.63
CA SER A 87 8.83 -0.20 7.71
C SER A 87 8.31 -0.55 6.31
N SER A 88 7.80 -1.77 6.16
CA SER A 88 7.04 -2.18 4.97
C SER A 88 5.55 -1.99 5.25
N GLN A 89 4.88 -1.27 4.37
CA GLN A 89 3.43 -1.11 4.37
C GLN A 89 2.84 -1.61 3.06
N TYR A 90 1.58 -1.94 3.10
CA TYR A 90 0.84 -2.51 1.97
C TYR A 90 -0.44 -1.74 1.77
N GLU A 91 -0.93 -1.71 0.54
CA GLU A 91 -2.25 -1.18 0.21
C GLU A 91 -2.90 -1.95 -0.93
N LYS A 92 -4.23 -1.88 -0.99
CA LYS A 92 -5.00 -2.40 -2.13
C LYS A 92 -4.72 -1.56 -3.37
N SER A 93 -4.51 -2.21 -4.54
CA SER A 93 -4.19 -1.50 -5.79
C SER A 93 -5.35 -1.39 -6.75
N TYR A 94 -6.34 -2.29 -6.68
CA TYR A 94 -7.46 -2.30 -7.61
C TYR A 94 -8.48 -1.21 -7.29
N ASN A 95 -8.90 -0.46 -8.32
CA ASN A 95 -9.89 0.61 -8.25
C ASN A 95 -9.56 1.70 -7.22
N ARG A 96 -8.28 2.09 -7.14
CA ARG A 96 -7.80 3.19 -6.31
C ARG A 96 -7.31 4.34 -7.18
N GLU A 97 -7.66 5.55 -6.79
CA GLU A 97 -7.15 6.76 -7.44
C GLU A 97 -5.63 6.88 -7.26
N THR A 98 -4.96 7.38 -8.28
CA THR A 98 -3.52 7.64 -8.23
C THR A 98 -3.22 8.69 -7.17
N HIS A 99 -2.31 8.37 -6.25
CA HIS A 99 -1.86 9.26 -5.20
C HIS A 99 -0.35 9.11 -5.00
N HIS A 100 0.21 10.08 -4.30
CA HIS A 100 1.64 10.18 -4.02
C HIS A 100 1.85 10.25 -2.53
N HIS A 101 3.08 9.95 -2.07
CA HIS A 101 3.40 9.91 -0.66
C HIS A 101 4.44 10.97 -0.31
N GLN A 102 4.22 11.71 0.77
CA GLN A 102 5.24 12.53 1.42
C GLN A 102 5.59 11.91 2.78
N ILE A 103 6.90 11.78 3.01
CA ILE A 103 7.45 11.05 4.14
C ILE A 103 8.32 12.00 4.96
N CYS A 104 7.99 12.17 6.23
CA CYS A 104 8.82 12.95 7.13
C CYS A 104 10.04 12.13 7.57
N THR A 105 11.24 12.62 7.25
CA THR A 105 12.50 11.93 7.61
C THR A 105 12.80 11.96 9.11
N GLN A 106 12.13 12.84 9.87
CA GLN A 106 12.34 12.98 11.31
C GLN A 106 11.39 12.11 12.15
N CYS A 107 10.08 12.12 11.84
CA CYS A 107 9.09 11.39 12.62
C CYS A 107 8.50 10.18 11.91
N GLY A 108 8.91 9.90 10.67
CA GLY A 108 8.41 8.76 9.88
C GLY A 108 6.96 8.90 9.41
N ARG A 109 6.28 10.02 9.68
CA ARG A 109 4.89 10.21 9.23
C ARG A 109 4.80 10.14 7.71
N VAL A 110 3.87 9.33 7.23
CA VAL A 110 3.47 9.25 5.83
C VAL A 110 2.15 9.98 5.65
N THR A 111 2.05 10.80 4.62
CA THR A 111 0.83 11.52 4.23
C THR A 111 0.63 11.34 2.73
N GLU A 112 -0.59 11.09 2.31
CA GLU A 112 -0.96 10.99 0.90
C GLU A 112 -1.32 12.38 0.35
N PHE A 113 -1.02 12.59 -0.93
CA PHE A 113 -1.45 13.76 -1.67
C PHE A 113 -1.69 13.42 -3.13
N GLN A 114 -2.51 14.23 -3.80
CA GLN A 114 -2.78 14.12 -5.22
C GLN A 114 -2.30 15.40 -5.91
N ASN A 115 -1.76 15.26 -7.12
CA ASN A 115 -1.37 16.38 -7.97
C ASN A 115 -1.53 15.96 -9.44
N GLU A 116 -2.56 16.49 -10.09
CA GLU A 116 -2.90 16.13 -11.46
C GLU A 116 -1.82 16.54 -12.47
N GLU A 117 -1.18 17.69 -12.27
CA GLU A 117 -0.12 18.16 -13.18
C GLU A 117 1.09 17.22 -13.15
N LEU A 118 1.46 16.75 -11.95
CA LEU A 118 2.54 15.81 -11.74
C LEU A 118 2.21 14.45 -12.33
N GLN A 119 0.98 13.98 -12.14
CA GLN A 119 0.49 12.74 -12.73
C GLN A 119 0.56 12.81 -14.25
N HIS A 120 0.01 13.85 -14.87
CA HIS A 120 0.07 14.04 -16.31
C HIS A 120 1.48 14.13 -16.84
N ALA A 121 2.41 14.81 -16.12
CA ALA A 121 3.81 14.89 -16.51
C ALA A 121 4.48 13.52 -16.57
N ILE A 122 4.21 12.63 -15.58
CA ILE A 122 4.76 11.28 -15.54
C ILE A 122 4.16 10.42 -16.65
N GLU A 123 2.83 10.43 -16.80
CA GLU A 123 2.10 9.61 -17.79
C GLU A 123 2.46 9.98 -19.23
N ASN A 124 2.73 11.26 -19.50
CA ASN A 124 3.14 11.76 -20.81
C ASN A 124 4.65 11.67 -21.07
N THR A 125 5.44 11.19 -20.11
CA THR A 125 6.88 11.04 -20.30
C THR A 125 7.19 9.94 -21.31
N LYS A 126 7.90 10.31 -22.38
CA LYS A 126 8.32 9.34 -23.42
C LYS A 126 9.46 8.48 -22.90
N LEU A 127 9.16 7.22 -22.59
CA LEU A 127 10.14 6.21 -22.18
C LEU A 127 10.53 5.36 -23.37
N SER A 128 11.81 5.44 -23.80
CA SER A 128 12.29 4.72 -24.98
C SER A 128 12.28 3.19 -24.72
N ARG A 129 11.61 2.43 -25.57
CA ARG A 129 11.48 0.97 -25.50
C ARG A 129 10.95 0.45 -24.15
N PHE A 130 10.12 1.27 -23.46
CA PHE A 130 9.58 0.94 -22.16
C PHE A 130 8.09 1.31 -22.10
N GLN A 131 7.26 0.39 -21.66
CA GLN A 131 5.83 0.62 -21.42
C GLN A 131 5.61 0.79 -19.91
N LEU A 132 5.18 1.98 -19.51
CA LEU A 132 4.83 2.25 -18.12
C LEU A 132 3.62 1.40 -17.71
N SER A 133 3.74 0.62 -16.66
CA SER A 133 2.63 -0.17 -16.11
C SER A 133 2.07 0.45 -14.82
N HIS A 134 2.93 0.97 -13.96
CA HIS A 134 2.60 1.69 -12.74
C HIS A 134 3.83 2.44 -12.26
N TYR A 135 3.63 3.38 -11.37
CA TYR A 135 4.71 4.09 -10.68
C TYR A 135 4.30 4.41 -9.23
N SER A 136 5.28 4.67 -8.39
CA SER A 136 5.08 5.20 -7.05
C SER A 136 6.00 6.39 -6.86
N LEU A 137 5.47 7.50 -6.36
CA LEU A 137 6.26 8.70 -6.07
C LEU A 137 6.32 8.93 -4.57
N TYR A 138 7.54 9.10 -4.07
CA TYR A 138 7.82 9.41 -2.68
C TYR A 138 8.59 10.72 -2.59
N ILE A 139 8.08 11.65 -1.78
CA ILE A 139 8.75 12.92 -1.47
C ILE A 139 9.18 12.89 -0.02
N TYR A 140 10.47 13.08 0.22
CA TYR A 140 11.05 13.07 1.55
C TYR A 140 11.32 14.51 2.02
N GLY A 141 10.97 14.81 3.26
CA GLY A 141 11.15 16.15 3.84
C GLY A 141 10.92 16.16 5.34
N VAL A 142 10.77 17.33 5.93
CA VAL A 142 10.46 17.52 7.35
C VAL A 142 9.06 18.12 7.47
N CYS A 143 8.16 17.49 8.24
CA CYS A 143 6.81 17.99 8.39
C CYS A 143 6.78 19.33 9.18
N SER A 144 5.79 20.20 8.89
CA SER A 144 5.68 21.54 9.48
C SER A 144 5.63 21.53 11.02
N LYS A 145 5.09 20.47 11.64
CA LYS A 145 5.07 20.33 13.10
C LYS A 145 6.46 20.25 13.72
N LEU A 146 7.46 19.77 12.97
CA LEU A 146 8.85 19.63 13.43
C LEU A 146 9.74 20.76 12.89
N SER A 147 9.45 21.33 11.74
CA SER A 147 10.20 22.45 11.20
C SER A 147 10.07 23.72 12.08
N LEU A 148 8.94 23.89 12.77
CA LEU A 148 8.72 24.97 13.70
C LEU A 148 9.55 24.86 15.00
N ILE A 149 9.98 23.64 15.38
CA ILE A 149 10.81 23.40 16.56
C ILE A 149 12.29 23.77 16.28
N HIS A 150 12.76 23.60 15.05
CA HIS A 150 14.15 23.92 14.68
C HIS A 150 14.41 25.39 14.37
N ILE A 151 13.38 26.23 14.19
CA ILE A 151 13.51 27.69 13.97
C ILE A 151 13.74 28.44 15.29
N SER A 152 13.56 27.81 16.43
CA SER A 152 13.61 28.45 17.76
C SER A 152 14.91 28.25 18.53
N GLU A 153 15.98 27.68 17.97
CA GLU A 153 17.31 27.73 18.57
C GLU A 153 18.10 28.95 18.03
N PRO A 154 18.20 30.06 18.83
CA PRO A 154 19.15 31.11 18.49
C PRO A 154 20.56 30.55 18.69
N THR A 155 21.36 30.55 17.62
CA THR A 155 22.80 30.33 17.70
C THR A 155 23.39 31.33 18.71
N ARG A 156 23.67 30.87 19.93
CA ARG A 156 24.56 31.59 20.85
C ARG A 156 25.97 31.46 20.27
N HIS A 157 26.39 32.45 19.52
CA HIS A 157 27.81 32.69 19.33
C HIS A 157 28.39 33.11 20.70
N ALA A 158 29.18 32.22 21.29
CA ALA A 158 30.06 32.57 22.36
C ALA A 158 31.16 33.49 21.81
N GLN A 159 31.27 34.67 22.41
CA GLN A 159 32.44 35.53 22.34
C GLN A 159 33.56 34.94 23.18
#